data_46a899506aeb4f5ddf2ccf70c846bae9
#
_entry.id   46a899506aeb4f5ddf2ccf70c846bae9
#
_cell.length_a   1.000
_cell.length_b   1.000
_cell.length_c   1.000
_cell.angle_alpha   90.00
_cell.angle_beta   90.00
_cell.angle_gamma   90.00
#
_symmetry.space_group_name_H-M   'P 1'
#
loop_
_entity.id
_entity.type
_entity.pdbx_description
1 polymer ?
#
loop_
_entity_poly.entity_id
_entity_poly.type
_entity_poly.pdbx_seq_one_letter_code
_entity_poly.pdbx_strand_id
1 'polypeptide(L)'
;IGDLHLSFGVPDKPMDIFGGWKGYQNLLEQNWRERIAPEDTVVLAGDFSWGMTLAQSEADFAFVQKLPGQKILLKGNHDYWWTSKKKMEDFFVAHGFDTMHILHNNHYAFGNYGICGTRGWVSMQGEAADAKILAREVQRLRVSIQSAVDAGLEPIVFLHYPPIYGTSMNYEILEVLHEYKIQRCYYGHVHGKGHHHAFQGRYE
;
A
#
# COMPACT_ATOMS: atom_id res chain seq x y z
N ILE A 1 4.46 -1.30 -6.28
CA ILE A 1 4.77 0.14 -6.30
C ILE A 1 4.02 0.84 -5.17
N GLY A 2 4.57 1.90 -4.57
CA GLY A 2 3.89 2.75 -3.59
C GLY A 2 4.01 4.21 -3.96
N ASP A 3 3.38 5.07 -3.14
CA ASP A 3 3.62 6.51 -3.15
C ASP A 3 3.36 7.18 -4.51
N LEU A 4 2.19 6.88 -5.11
CA LEU A 4 1.79 7.48 -6.38
C LEU A 4 1.43 8.96 -6.23
N HIS A 5 0.91 9.35 -5.06
CA HIS A 5 0.57 10.74 -4.72
C HIS A 5 -0.18 11.47 -5.84
N LEU A 6 -1.14 10.79 -6.46
CA LEU A 6 -1.96 11.37 -7.52
C LEU A 6 -2.81 12.53 -6.97
N SER A 7 -3.10 13.51 -7.81
CA SER A 7 -3.83 14.72 -7.42
C SER A 7 -4.71 15.29 -8.52
N PHE A 8 -5.18 14.44 -9.45
CA PHE A 8 -6.02 14.89 -10.56
C PHE A 8 -7.33 15.53 -10.09
N GLY A 9 -7.90 15.04 -8.97
CA GLY A 9 -9.11 15.59 -8.38
C GLY A 9 -8.89 16.75 -7.40
N VAL A 10 -7.62 17.05 -7.06
CA VAL A 10 -7.21 18.12 -6.13
C VAL A 10 -6.02 18.89 -6.69
N PRO A 11 -6.22 19.69 -7.76
CA PRO A 11 -5.15 20.35 -8.49
C PRO A 11 -4.38 21.41 -7.68
N ASP A 12 -4.89 21.80 -6.54
CA ASP A 12 -4.23 22.67 -5.56
C ASP A 12 -3.14 21.95 -4.73
N LYS A 13 -3.00 20.64 -4.89
CA LYS A 13 -1.95 19.83 -4.25
C LYS A 13 -1.01 19.18 -5.30
N PRO A 14 -0.33 19.95 -6.15
CA PRO A 14 0.51 19.39 -7.18
C PRO A 14 1.80 18.81 -6.59
N MET A 15 2.23 17.65 -7.08
CA MET A 15 3.50 17.04 -6.70
C MET A 15 4.71 17.66 -7.42
N ASP A 16 4.50 18.40 -8.50
CA ASP A 16 5.56 19.01 -9.33
C ASP A 16 6.31 20.16 -8.63
N ILE A 17 5.81 20.63 -7.48
CA ILE A 17 6.53 21.54 -6.57
C ILE A 17 7.75 20.85 -5.93
N PHE A 18 7.78 19.53 -5.88
CA PHE A 18 8.89 18.78 -5.34
C PHE A 18 9.86 18.36 -6.46
N GLY A 19 11.17 18.45 -6.18
CA GLY A 19 12.19 18.06 -7.16
C GLY A 19 12.04 16.60 -7.61
N GLY A 20 12.03 16.39 -8.94
CA GLY A 20 11.92 15.06 -9.54
C GLY A 20 10.50 14.58 -9.85
N TRP A 21 9.44 15.34 -9.47
CA TRP A 21 8.05 14.94 -9.68
C TRP A 21 7.38 15.59 -10.90
N LYS A 22 8.08 16.46 -11.63
CA LYS A 22 7.52 17.12 -12.81
C LYS A 22 7.19 16.11 -13.89
N GLY A 23 5.91 16.04 -14.30
CA GLY A 23 5.44 15.15 -15.35
C GLY A 23 5.50 13.66 -15.00
N TYR A 24 5.63 13.31 -13.72
CA TYR A 24 5.77 11.91 -13.28
C TYR A 24 4.56 11.04 -13.65
N GLN A 25 3.36 11.59 -13.74
CA GLN A 25 2.16 10.84 -14.12
C GLN A 25 2.29 10.25 -15.54
N ASN A 26 2.83 11.02 -16.49
CA ASN A 26 3.06 10.54 -17.85
C ASN A 26 4.13 9.44 -17.87
N LEU A 27 5.21 9.61 -17.10
CA LEU A 27 6.25 8.60 -16.98
C LEU A 27 5.72 7.34 -16.29
N LEU A 28 4.88 7.48 -15.26
CA LEU A 28 4.20 6.38 -14.59
C LEU A 28 3.34 5.60 -15.58
N GLU A 29 2.48 6.28 -16.35
CA GLU A 29 1.62 5.65 -17.34
C GLU A 29 2.42 4.90 -18.40
N GLN A 30 3.45 5.55 -18.96
CA GLN A 30 4.32 4.93 -19.97
C GLN A 30 4.98 3.66 -19.43
N ASN A 31 5.67 3.75 -18.29
CA ASN A 31 6.36 2.60 -17.71
C ASN A 31 5.38 1.48 -17.30
N TRP A 32 4.17 1.84 -16.83
CA TRP A 32 3.17 0.85 -16.48
C TRP A 32 2.72 0.06 -17.71
N ARG A 33 2.38 0.75 -18.81
CA ARG A 33 1.95 0.12 -20.07
C ARG A 33 3.06 -0.71 -20.74
N GLU A 34 4.32 -0.33 -20.53
CA GLU A 34 5.47 -1.08 -21.07
C GLU A 34 5.78 -2.37 -20.29
N ARG A 35 5.44 -2.41 -18.99
CA ARG A 35 5.90 -3.45 -18.07
C ARG A 35 4.82 -4.36 -17.52
N ILE A 36 3.58 -3.92 -17.50
CA ILE A 36 2.46 -4.63 -16.87
C ILE A 36 1.53 -5.16 -17.96
N ALA A 37 1.30 -6.46 -17.93
CA ALA A 37 0.33 -7.15 -18.79
C ALA A 37 -1.09 -7.14 -18.15
N PRO A 38 -2.15 -7.37 -18.93
CA PRO A 38 -3.53 -7.42 -18.39
C PRO A 38 -3.74 -8.47 -17.28
N GLU A 39 -2.99 -9.57 -17.33
CA GLU A 39 -3.04 -10.68 -16.37
C GLU A 39 -2.21 -10.45 -15.10
N ASP A 40 -1.38 -9.40 -15.07
CA ASP A 40 -0.56 -9.09 -13.91
C ASP A 40 -1.38 -8.51 -12.75
N THR A 41 -0.81 -8.62 -11.56
CA THR A 41 -1.35 -8.00 -10.34
C THR A 41 -0.33 -7.02 -9.78
N VAL A 42 -0.74 -5.77 -9.60
CA VAL A 42 0.08 -4.71 -9.05
C VAL A 42 -0.40 -4.36 -7.64
N VAL A 43 0.48 -4.44 -6.66
CA VAL A 43 0.19 -3.98 -5.30
C VAL A 43 0.57 -2.51 -5.16
N LEU A 44 -0.40 -1.68 -4.80
CA LEU A 44 -0.23 -0.26 -4.53
C LEU A 44 -0.03 -0.09 -3.02
N ALA A 45 1.22 0.06 -2.61
CA ALA A 45 1.65 0.00 -1.22
C ALA A 45 1.43 1.32 -0.44
N GLY A 46 0.27 1.94 -0.63
CA GLY A 46 -0.15 3.15 0.07
C GLY A 46 0.25 4.46 -0.60
N ASP A 47 -0.26 5.55 -0.05
CA ASP A 47 -0.10 6.93 -0.54
C ASP A 47 -0.49 7.07 -2.02
N PHE A 48 -1.72 6.62 -2.29
CA PHE A 48 -2.27 6.56 -3.64
C PHE A 48 -2.68 7.95 -4.14
N SER A 49 -3.45 8.69 -3.35
CA SER A 49 -4.07 9.95 -3.75
C SER A 49 -4.03 11.02 -2.66
N TRP A 50 -3.87 12.27 -3.06
CA TRP A 50 -4.01 13.44 -2.19
C TRP A 50 -5.46 13.86 -1.92
N GLY A 51 -6.46 13.19 -2.50
CA GLY A 51 -7.85 13.42 -2.19
C GLY A 51 -8.16 13.20 -0.72
N MET A 52 -9.02 14.04 -0.14
CA MET A 52 -9.48 13.92 1.25
C MET A 52 -10.71 13.01 1.36
N THR A 53 -11.37 12.73 0.24
CA THR A 53 -12.58 11.91 0.16
C THR A 53 -12.54 11.03 -1.08
N LEU A 54 -13.36 9.98 -1.13
CA LEU A 54 -13.49 9.12 -2.32
C LEU A 54 -13.85 9.94 -3.57
N ALA A 55 -14.76 10.92 -3.44
CA ALA A 55 -15.15 11.78 -4.56
C ALA A 55 -13.97 12.63 -5.08
N GLN A 56 -13.11 13.14 -4.20
CA GLN A 56 -11.93 13.88 -4.62
C GLN A 56 -10.85 12.98 -5.24
N SER A 57 -10.83 11.70 -4.90
CA SER A 57 -9.88 10.73 -5.47
C SER A 57 -10.40 10.01 -6.71
N GLU A 58 -11.63 10.30 -7.16
CA GLU A 58 -12.28 9.64 -8.30
C GLU A 58 -11.44 9.72 -9.58
N ALA A 59 -10.93 10.92 -9.91
CA ALA A 59 -10.10 11.12 -11.10
C ALA A 59 -8.79 10.32 -11.05
N ASP A 60 -8.22 10.13 -9.84
CA ASP A 60 -7.01 9.33 -9.61
C ASP A 60 -7.31 7.84 -9.80
N PHE A 61 -8.44 7.36 -9.28
CA PHE A 61 -8.92 6.00 -9.53
C PHE A 61 -9.19 5.76 -11.03
N ALA A 62 -9.88 6.70 -11.68
CA ALA A 62 -10.18 6.61 -13.11
C ALA A 62 -8.91 6.58 -13.98
N PHE A 63 -7.85 7.28 -13.58
CA PHE A 63 -6.56 7.22 -14.26
C PHE A 63 -5.96 5.82 -14.15
N VAL A 64 -5.86 5.26 -12.93
CA VAL A 64 -5.24 3.94 -12.71
C VAL A 64 -6.11 2.81 -13.24
N GLN A 65 -7.45 2.95 -13.25
CA GLN A 65 -8.36 1.96 -13.83
C GLN A 65 -8.06 1.69 -15.33
N LYS A 66 -7.63 2.71 -16.07
CA LYS A 66 -7.28 2.58 -17.50
C LYS A 66 -5.96 1.87 -17.77
N LEU A 67 -5.16 1.64 -16.73
CA LEU A 67 -3.88 0.95 -16.83
C LEU A 67 -4.09 -0.57 -16.75
N PRO A 68 -3.26 -1.39 -17.42
CA PRO A 68 -3.42 -2.84 -17.41
C PRO A 68 -3.18 -3.47 -16.04
N GLY A 69 -3.67 -4.71 -15.86
CA GLY A 69 -3.50 -5.53 -14.66
C GLY A 69 -4.52 -5.26 -13.55
N GLN A 70 -4.57 -6.16 -12.57
CA GLN A 70 -5.35 -5.99 -11.34
C GLN A 70 -4.58 -5.11 -10.35
N LYS A 71 -5.26 -4.28 -9.57
CA LYS A 71 -4.65 -3.37 -8.61
C LYS A 71 -5.14 -3.68 -7.20
N ILE A 72 -4.23 -4.00 -6.31
CA ILE A 72 -4.53 -4.23 -4.89
C ILE A 72 -4.02 -3.04 -4.11
N LEU A 73 -4.94 -2.28 -3.50
CA LEU A 73 -4.64 -1.06 -2.76
C LEU A 73 -4.58 -1.35 -1.26
N LEU A 74 -3.50 -0.97 -0.62
CA LEU A 74 -3.43 -0.86 0.83
C LEU A 74 -3.29 0.61 1.25
N LYS A 75 -3.63 0.89 2.51
CA LYS A 75 -3.63 2.25 3.04
C LYS A 75 -2.23 2.78 3.30
N GLY A 76 -1.93 4.00 2.85
CA GLY A 76 -0.79 4.80 3.29
C GLY A 76 -1.16 5.83 4.38
N ASN A 77 -0.22 6.69 4.73
CA ASN A 77 -0.48 7.74 5.72
C ASN A 77 -1.18 8.97 5.13
N HIS A 78 -1.02 9.24 3.85
CA HIS A 78 -1.68 10.32 3.14
C HIS A 78 -3.00 9.92 2.46
N ASP A 79 -3.43 8.66 2.56
CA ASP A 79 -4.73 8.22 2.03
C ASP A 79 -5.86 8.64 2.96
N TYR A 80 -6.15 9.94 3.02
CA TYR A 80 -7.22 10.52 3.85
C TYR A 80 -8.62 10.13 3.37
N TRP A 81 -8.77 9.79 2.06
CA TRP A 81 -9.99 9.28 1.45
C TRP A 81 -10.41 7.90 1.97
N TRP A 82 -9.48 7.18 2.62
CA TRP A 82 -9.69 5.82 3.10
C TRP A 82 -10.79 5.75 4.17
N THR A 83 -11.76 4.90 3.94
CA THR A 83 -12.91 4.71 4.83
C THR A 83 -13.15 3.21 5.11
N SER A 84 -14.38 2.78 5.40
CA SER A 84 -14.65 1.35 5.56
C SER A 84 -14.51 0.61 4.22
N LYS A 85 -14.02 -0.64 4.28
CA LYS A 85 -13.83 -1.48 3.09
C LYS A 85 -15.09 -1.50 2.23
N LYS A 86 -16.24 -1.75 2.84
CA LYS A 86 -17.53 -1.79 2.14
C LYS A 86 -17.83 -0.50 1.38
N LYS A 87 -17.63 0.68 1.99
CA LYS A 87 -17.88 1.96 1.31
C LYS A 87 -16.95 2.18 0.12
N MET A 88 -15.69 1.76 0.22
CA MET A 88 -14.74 1.86 -0.89
C MET A 88 -15.11 0.90 -2.02
N GLU A 89 -15.46 -0.33 -1.71
CA GLU A 89 -15.90 -1.33 -2.69
C GLU A 89 -17.22 -0.92 -3.37
N ASP A 90 -18.20 -0.41 -2.62
CA ASP A 90 -19.46 0.13 -3.19
C ASP A 90 -19.17 1.31 -4.14
N PHE A 91 -18.21 2.17 -3.78
CA PHE A 91 -17.78 3.27 -4.63
C PHE A 91 -17.13 2.78 -5.92
N PHE A 92 -16.24 1.79 -5.84
CA PHE A 92 -15.59 1.21 -7.01
C PHE A 92 -16.62 0.56 -7.96
N VAL A 93 -17.56 -0.18 -7.43
CA VAL A 93 -18.65 -0.77 -8.22
C VAL A 93 -19.49 0.31 -8.92
N ALA A 94 -19.86 1.37 -8.19
CA ALA A 94 -20.69 2.45 -8.73
C ALA A 94 -20.00 3.23 -9.87
N HIS A 95 -18.65 3.27 -9.90
CA HIS A 95 -17.86 4.00 -10.89
C HIS A 95 -17.19 3.10 -11.94
N GLY A 96 -17.44 1.78 -11.91
CA GLY A 96 -16.87 0.82 -12.86
C GLY A 96 -15.36 0.62 -12.68
N PHE A 97 -14.85 0.75 -11.45
CA PHE A 97 -13.43 0.49 -11.11
C PHE A 97 -13.24 -1.00 -10.76
N ASP A 98 -13.47 -1.86 -11.74
CA ASP A 98 -13.57 -3.31 -11.61
C ASP A 98 -12.21 -4.03 -11.45
N THR A 99 -11.10 -3.35 -11.76
CA THR A 99 -9.75 -3.88 -11.57
C THR A 99 -9.12 -3.47 -10.23
N MET A 100 -9.86 -2.77 -9.35
CA MET A 100 -9.37 -2.26 -8.08
C MET A 100 -9.91 -3.03 -6.89
N HIS A 101 -9.01 -3.41 -5.99
CA HIS A 101 -9.31 -4.25 -4.84
C HIS A 101 -8.70 -3.66 -3.57
N ILE A 102 -9.42 -3.72 -2.45
CA ILE A 102 -8.99 -3.16 -1.15
C ILE A 102 -8.38 -4.26 -0.29
N LEU A 103 -7.10 -4.13 0.03
CA LEU A 103 -6.40 -4.97 0.99
C LEU A 103 -6.57 -4.39 2.40
N HIS A 104 -7.49 -4.99 3.17
CA HIS A 104 -7.79 -4.55 4.52
C HIS A 104 -8.40 -5.67 5.35
N ASN A 105 -7.63 -6.29 6.22
CA ASN A 105 -7.99 -7.47 7.02
C ASN A 105 -8.40 -8.69 6.17
N ASN A 106 -7.82 -8.85 5.00
CA ASN A 106 -8.05 -9.95 4.06
C ASN A 106 -6.76 -10.26 3.31
N HIS A 107 -6.81 -11.22 2.40
CA HIS A 107 -5.77 -11.46 1.40
C HIS A 107 -6.37 -11.50 -0.01
N TYR A 108 -5.50 -11.50 -1.01
CA TYR A 108 -5.83 -11.82 -2.40
C TYR A 108 -4.92 -12.93 -2.89
N ALA A 109 -5.49 -13.94 -3.55
CA ALA A 109 -4.71 -15.03 -4.09
C ALA A 109 -4.01 -14.64 -5.41
N PHE A 110 -2.75 -15.04 -5.55
CA PHE A 110 -1.98 -14.94 -6.79
C PHE A 110 -1.16 -16.23 -6.97
N GLY A 111 -1.64 -17.15 -7.80
CA GLY A 111 -1.09 -18.49 -7.86
C GLY A 111 -1.14 -19.17 -6.50
N ASN A 112 -0.01 -19.65 -6.01
CA ASN A 112 0.12 -20.28 -4.69
C ASN A 112 0.37 -19.28 -3.56
N TYR A 113 0.38 -17.98 -3.85
CA TYR A 113 0.69 -16.93 -2.89
C TYR A 113 -0.58 -16.22 -2.40
N GLY A 114 -0.57 -15.80 -1.13
CA GLY A 114 -1.54 -14.89 -0.54
C GLY A 114 -0.93 -13.51 -0.40
N ILE A 115 -1.44 -12.51 -1.13
CA ILE A 115 -1.05 -11.11 -0.99
C ILE A 115 -1.71 -10.56 0.27
N CYS A 116 -0.90 -10.30 1.29
CA CYS A 116 -1.30 -9.86 2.63
C CYS A 116 -0.70 -8.51 2.94
N GLY A 117 -1.27 -7.79 3.90
CA GLY A 117 -0.65 -6.55 4.33
C GLY A 117 -1.51 -5.63 5.17
N THR A 118 -0.88 -4.57 5.61
CA THR A 118 -1.47 -3.45 6.34
C THR A 118 -0.62 -2.19 6.14
N ARG A 119 -1.12 -1.04 6.63
CA ARG A 119 -0.33 0.19 6.61
C ARG A 119 0.99 0.05 7.38
N GLY A 120 1.02 -0.72 8.46
CA GLY A 120 2.09 -0.65 9.45
C GLY A 120 2.04 0.66 10.24
N TRP A 121 3.06 0.92 11.03
CA TRP A 121 3.20 2.16 11.78
C TRP A 121 4.66 2.42 12.12
N VAL A 122 5.06 3.69 12.11
CA VAL A 122 6.33 4.15 12.68
C VAL A 122 6.00 4.78 14.03
N SER A 123 6.51 4.19 15.11
CA SER A 123 6.37 4.77 16.45
C SER A 123 7.32 5.96 16.57
N MET A 124 6.78 7.13 16.78
CA MET A 124 7.55 8.29 17.27
C MET A 124 7.70 8.11 18.77
N GLN A 125 8.93 8.01 19.25
CA GLN A 125 9.24 7.63 20.64
C GLN A 125 8.38 8.35 21.68
N GLY A 126 7.60 7.58 22.41
CA GLY A 126 6.98 8.01 23.68
C GLY A 126 5.53 8.46 23.64
N GLU A 127 4.81 8.37 22.51
CA GLU A 127 3.39 8.74 22.48
C GLU A 127 2.46 7.54 22.71
N ALA A 128 1.63 7.60 23.77
CA ALA A 128 0.64 6.56 24.07
C ALA A 128 -0.38 6.32 22.93
N ALA A 129 -0.64 7.34 22.10
CA ALA A 129 -1.47 7.23 20.91
C ALA A 129 -0.84 6.31 19.86
N ASP A 130 0.49 6.35 19.68
CA ASP A 130 1.22 5.52 18.73
C ASP A 130 1.17 4.03 19.11
N ALA A 131 1.33 3.69 20.37
CA ALA A 131 1.24 2.32 20.85
C ALA A 131 -0.13 1.68 20.54
N LYS A 132 -1.24 2.44 20.68
CA LYS A 132 -2.59 1.97 20.36
C LYS A 132 -2.80 1.77 18.86
N ILE A 133 -2.22 2.66 18.04
CA ILE A 133 -2.29 2.54 16.57
C ILE A 133 -1.45 1.35 16.13
N LEU A 134 -0.23 1.21 16.63
CA LEU A 134 0.65 0.10 16.32
C LEU A 134 0.01 -1.25 16.68
N ALA A 135 -0.53 -1.40 17.88
CA ALA A 135 -1.22 -2.62 18.30
C ALA A 135 -2.37 -3.00 17.35
N ARG A 136 -3.09 -2.00 16.82
CA ARG A 136 -4.16 -2.21 15.83
C ARG A 136 -3.61 -2.65 14.47
N GLU A 137 -2.51 -2.06 14.01
CA GLU A 137 -1.87 -2.45 12.74
C GLU A 137 -1.26 -3.85 12.83
N VAL A 138 -0.65 -4.20 13.97
CA VAL A 138 -0.17 -5.57 14.27
C VAL A 138 -1.31 -6.59 14.16
N GLN A 139 -2.46 -6.29 14.79
CA GLN A 139 -3.62 -7.18 14.73
C GLN A 139 -4.19 -7.31 13.32
N ARG A 140 -4.23 -6.21 12.55
CA ARG A 140 -4.65 -6.23 11.15
C ARG A 140 -3.72 -7.07 10.28
N LEU A 141 -2.42 -6.96 10.50
CA LEU A 141 -1.43 -7.77 9.79
C LEU A 141 -1.65 -9.27 10.08
N ARG A 142 -1.83 -9.65 11.36
CA ARG A 142 -2.14 -11.04 11.75
C ARG A 142 -3.39 -11.57 11.06
N VAL A 143 -4.47 -10.80 11.06
CA VAL A 143 -5.73 -11.18 10.39
C VAL A 143 -5.53 -11.38 8.89
N SER A 144 -4.80 -10.48 8.24
CA SER A 144 -4.52 -10.57 6.81
C SER A 144 -3.69 -11.82 6.49
N ILE A 145 -2.59 -12.06 7.22
CA ILE A 145 -1.72 -13.23 7.00
C ILE A 145 -2.48 -14.53 7.32
N GLN A 146 -3.19 -14.59 8.46
CA GLN A 146 -3.91 -15.79 8.86
C GLN A 146 -4.96 -16.18 7.82
N SER A 147 -5.65 -15.20 7.22
CA SER A 147 -6.63 -15.47 6.16
C SER A 147 -6.02 -16.19 4.92
N ALA A 148 -4.76 -15.86 4.58
CA ALA A 148 -4.03 -16.54 3.50
C ALA A 148 -3.59 -17.96 3.92
N VAL A 149 -3.09 -18.11 5.15
CA VAL A 149 -2.70 -19.41 5.73
C VAL A 149 -3.89 -20.36 5.77
N ASP A 150 -5.05 -19.89 6.23
CA ASP A 150 -6.29 -20.66 6.29
C ASP A 150 -6.76 -21.10 4.89
N ALA A 151 -6.43 -20.34 3.86
CA ALA A 151 -6.67 -20.68 2.46
C ALA A 151 -5.60 -21.61 1.85
N GLY A 152 -4.57 -22.00 2.61
CA GLY A 152 -3.47 -22.86 2.14
C GLY A 152 -2.47 -22.15 1.22
N LEU A 153 -2.40 -20.82 1.28
CA LEU A 153 -1.52 -20.01 0.45
C LEU A 153 -0.25 -19.60 1.21
N GLU A 154 0.87 -19.44 0.48
CA GLU A 154 2.11 -18.87 1.01
C GLU A 154 1.97 -17.34 1.13
N PRO A 155 2.04 -16.75 2.33
CA PRO A 155 1.86 -15.31 2.48
C PRO A 155 3.05 -14.52 1.92
N ILE A 156 2.74 -13.46 1.13
CA ILE A 156 3.67 -12.39 0.79
C ILE A 156 3.10 -11.11 1.40
N VAL A 157 3.93 -10.40 2.19
CA VAL A 157 3.47 -9.24 2.97
C VAL A 157 3.83 -7.94 2.27
N PHE A 158 2.87 -7.03 2.25
CA PHE A 158 3.04 -5.66 1.80
C PHE A 158 2.68 -4.69 2.93
N LEU A 159 3.55 -3.74 3.19
CA LEU A 159 3.36 -2.68 4.17
C LEU A 159 3.46 -1.32 3.48
N HIS A 160 2.88 -0.28 4.07
CA HIS A 160 3.23 1.08 3.67
C HIS A 160 4.46 1.55 4.44
N TYR A 161 4.42 1.55 5.77
CA TYR A 161 5.58 1.90 6.56
C TYR A 161 6.61 0.75 6.59
N PRO A 162 7.91 1.04 6.40
CA PRO A 162 8.95 0.03 6.51
C PRO A 162 9.05 -0.52 7.93
N PRO A 163 9.18 -1.85 8.10
CA PRO A 163 9.42 -2.44 9.41
C PRO A 163 10.84 -2.19 9.94
N ILE A 164 11.77 -1.89 9.04
CA ILE A 164 13.15 -1.50 9.33
C ILE A 164 13.50 -0.28 8.50
N TYR A 165 13.98 0.79 9.14
CA TYR A 165 14.43 1.99 8.48
C TYR A 165 15.65 2.61 9.19
N GLY A 166 16.79 2.61 8.52
CA GLY A 166 18.06 2.98 9.14
C GLY A 166 18.39 2.07 10.33
N THR A 167 18.49 2.66 11.51
CA THR A 167 18.71 1.92 12.78
C THR A 167 17.41 1.66 13.54
N SER A 168 16.29 2.12 13.05
CA SER A 168 14.98 1.95 13.69
C SER A 168 14.33 0.65 13.25
N MET A 169 13.83 -0.12 14.21
CA MET A 169 13.13 -1.39 13.99
C MET A 169 11.77 -1.36 14.66
N ASN A 170 10.73 -1.79 13.95
CA ASN A 170 9.41 -2.02 14.52
C ASN A 170 9.32 -3.48 14.95
N TYR A 171 9.69 -3.75 16.21
CA TYR A 171 9.77 -5.11 16.74
C TYR A 171 8.44 -5.84 16.70
N GLU A 172 7.33 -5.15 16.97
CA GLU A 172 6.00 -5.76 17.00
C GLU A 172 5.56 -6.26 15.61
N ILE A 173 5.90 -5.51 14.55
CA ILE A 173 5.68 -5.96 13.17
C ILE A 173 6.64 -7.10 12.82
N LEU A 174 7.92 -6.98 13.18
CA LEU A 174 8.93 -8.00 12.91
C LEU A 174 8.61 -9.33 13.61
N GLU A 175 8.08 -9.31 14.85
CA GLU A 175 7.58 -10.49 15.54
C GLU A 175 6.48 -11.22 14.75
N VAL A 176 5.54 -10.48 14.17
CA VAL A 176 4.50 -11.09 13.32
C VAL A 176 5.11 -11.73 12.09
N LEU A 177 6.02 -11.03 11.41
CA LEU A 177 6.69 -11.59 10.23
C LEU A 177 7.47 -12.86 10.57
N HIS A 178 8.13 -12.89 11.72
CA HIS A 178 8.86 -14.06 12.21
C HIS A 178 7.92 -15.22 12.60
N GLU A 179 6.87 -14.94 13.37
CA GLU A 179 5.88 -15.94 13.80
C GLU A 179 5.29 -16.71 12.63
N TYR A 180 4.92 -16.00 11.56
CA TYR A 180 4.36 -16.60 10.34
C TYR A 180 5.43 -17.04 9.33
N LYS A 181 6.72 -16.94 9.66
CA LYS A 181 7.87 -17.31 8.80
C LYS A 181 7.80 -16.65 7.43
N ILE A 182 7.43 -15.36 7.39
CA ILE A 182 7.28 -14.60 6.16
C ILE A 182 8.63 -14.51 5.43
N GLN A 183 8.66 -15.00 4.19
CA GLN A 183 9.86 -15.00 3.36
C GLN A 183 10.06 -13.71 2.56
N ARG A 184 8.96 -12.95 2.32
CA ARG A 184 8.97 -11.75 1.50
C ARG A 184 8.07 -10.69 2.10
N CYS A 185 8.68 -9.53 2.38
CA CYS A 185 7.97 -8.34 2.82
C CYS A 185 8.44 -7.14 1.99
N TYR A 186 7.50 -6.47 1.36
CA TYR A 186 7.72 -5.27 0.55
C TYR A 186 7.07 -4.07 1.21
N TYR A 187 7.61 -2.88 1.04
CA TYR A 187 7.05 -1.67 1.63
C TYR A 187 7.19 -0.43 0.73
N GLY A 188 6.37 0.58 0.99
CA GLY A 188 6.39 1.91 0.38
C GLY A 188 6.98 2.97 1.31
N HIS A 189 6.40 4.17 1.29
CA HIS A 189 6.68 5.32 2.16
C HIS A 189 8.04 5.98 1.95
N VAL A 190 9.08 5.23 1.57
CA VAL A 190 10.46 5.71 1.47
C VAL A 190 10.74 6.19 0.05
N HIS A 191 10.78 7.49 -0.15
CA HIS A 191 11.06 8.09 -1.45
C HIS A 191 12.12 9.19 -1.37
N GLY A 192 12.64 9.63 -2.53
CA GLY A 192 13.70 10.62 -2.61
C GLY A 192 15.00 10.16 -1.96
N LYS A 193 15.65 11.02 -1.21
CA LYS A 193 16.92 10.70 -0.51
C LYS A 193 16.76 9.64 0.59
N GLY A 194 15.53 9.36 1.02
CA GLY A 194 15.23 8.35 2.03
C GLY A 194 15.60 6.93 1.61
N HIS A 195 15.71 6.63 0.32
CA HIS A 195 16.10 5.30 -0.19
C HIS A 195 17.43 4.79 0.36
N HIS A 196 18.37 5.69 0.69
CA HIS A 196 19.65 5.31 1.25
C HIS A 196 19.55 4.67 2.64
N HIS A 197 18.42 4.85 3.33
CA HIS A 197 18.16 4.27 4.65
C HIS A 197 17.17 3.11 4.61
N ALA A 198 16.61 2.80 3.43
CA ALA A 198 15.70 1.68 3.25
C ALA A 198 16.47 0.37 3.41
N PHE A 199 15.98 -0.53 4.28
CA PHE A 199 16.56 -1.85 4.45
C PHE A 199 16.25 -2.71 3.21
N GLN A 200 17.30 -3.23 2.60
CA GLN A 200 17.21 -4.19 1.50
C GLN A 200 18.12 -5.37 1.85
N GLY A 201 17.54 -6.49 2.28
CA GLY A 201 18.30 -7.63 2.69
C GLY A 201 17.46 -8.69 3.39
N ARG A 202 18.13 -9.59 4.10
CA ARG A 202 17.50 -10.60 4.94
C ARG A 202 17.50 -10.12 6.40
N TYR A 203 16.41 -10.38 7.09
CA TYR A 203 16.30 -10.24 8.52
C TYR A 203 16.21 -11.67 9.10
N GLU A 204 17.22 -12.04 9.89
CA GLU A 204 17.33 -13.33 10.58
C GLU A 204 17.16 -13.16 12.08
#